data_58c011cf1390b80acba8b93054b9b581
#
_entry.id   58c011cf1390b80acba8b93054b9b581
#
_cell.length_a   1.000
_cell.length_b   1.000
_cell.length_c   1.000
_cell.angle_alpha   90.00
_cell.angle_beta   90.00
_cell.angle_gamma   90.00
#
_symmetry.space_group_name_H-M   'P 1'
#
loop_
_entity.id
_entity.type
_entity.pdbx_description
1 polymer ?
#
loop_
_entity_poly.entity_id
_entity_poly.type
_entity_poly.pdbx_seq_one_letter_code
_entity_poly.pdbx_strand_id
1 'polypeptide(L)'
;KEVRDKMLSVLSHAEVLSIGAPIPDWQKTAAELKKQQPEIIGAAPFLRGQGLLTSGTNVRGVQFNGIDPETESQVSDVAKNMKIGRLSDLKPGEFKIILGTDLARMLGVIPGEKVNVMVPQGQFTPAGTMPRMRQFTVAGVFNSGHYEFDSAMSFINLTDAEKLMRTQTPGGIRLKLSNMQDAPRVAAELNNQMPPGLLATDWSRQNRTWFAAVQVEK
;
A
#
# COMPACT_ATOMS: atom_id res chain seq x y z
N LYS A 1 0.12 11.32 20.94
CA LYS A 1 0.90 10.06 20.97
C LYS A 1 0.07 8.89 20.42
N GLU A 2 -1.16 8.75 20.89
CA GLU A 2 -2.08 7.67 20.48
C GLU A 2 -2.48 7.73 19.01
N VAL A 3 -2.75 8.93 18.47
CA VAL A 3 -3.10 9.14 17.06
C VAL A 3 -1.93 8.79 16.15
N ARG A 4 -0.70 9.19 16.53
CA ARG A 4 0.51 8.85 15.79
C ARG A 4 0.74 7.34 15.73
N ASP A 5 0.59 6.66 16.86
CA ASP A 5 0.80 5.21 16.95
C ASP A 5 -0.25 4.46 16.13
N LYS A 6 -1.50 4.93 16.11
CA LYS A 6 -2.57 4.36 15.28
C LYS A 6 -2.36 4.60 13.77
N MET A 7 -1.88 5.77 13.37
CA MET A 7 -1.57 6.06 11.95
C MET A 7 -0.48 5.13 11.43
N LEU A 8 0.55 4.87 12.22
CA LEU A 8 1.65 3.98 11.84
C LEU A 8 1.26 2.51 11.89
N SER A 9 0.07 2.17 12.40
CA SER A 9 -0.45 0.80 12.32
C SER A 9 -0.79 0.36 10.90
N VAL A 10 -1.09 1.28 10.00
CA VAL A 10 -1.39 1.02 8.58
C VAL A 10 -0.22 1.42 7.68
N LEU A 11 0.50 2.48 8.06
CA LEU A 11 1.61 3.02 7.30
C LEU A 11 2.94 2.43 7.79
N SER A 12 3.89 2.29 6.89
CA SER A 12 5.26 1.92 7.25
C SER A 12 6.07 3.12 7.74
N HIS A 13 7.16 2.87 8.47
CA HIS A 13 8.03 3.94 8.98
C HIS A 13 8.76 4.68 7.85
N ALA A 14 9.23 3.94 6.86
CA ALA A 14 9.93 4.47 5.70
C ALA A 14 9.65 3.60 4.48
N GLU A 15 9.91 4.13 3.30
CA GLU A 15 9.76 3.42 2.04
C GLU A 15 10.93 3.74 1.12
N VAL A 16 11.34 2.75 0.33
CA VAL A 16 12.20 2.95 -0.83
C VAL A 16 11.36 2.81 -2.08
N LEU A 17 11.28 3.86 -2.86
CA LEU A 17 10.44 3.94 -4.06
C LEU A 17 11.27 3.72 -5.32
N SER A 18 10.71 2.97 -6.26
CA SER A 18 11.20 2.91 -7.63
C SER A 18 10.70 4.14 -8.39
N ILE A 19 11.62 5.03 -8.76
CA ILE A 19 11.31 6.25 -9.53
C ILE A 19 11.96 6.27 -10.90
N GLY A 20 12.45 5.13 -11.36
CA GLY A 20 13.10 5.00 -12.66
C GLY A 20 13.93 3.73 -12.79
N ALA A 21 14.30 3.09 -11.68
CA ALA A 21 15.01 1.82 -11.65
C ALA A 21 14.08 0.71 -11.18
N PRO A 22 14.00 -0.43 -11.87
CA PRO A 22 13.21 -1.57 -11.41
C PRO A 22 13.82 -2.20 -10.16
N ILE A 23 13.00 -2.89 -9.38
CA ILE A 23 13.42 -3.67 -8.22
C ILE A 23 13.08 -5.15 -8.50
N PRO A 24 13.85 -5.84 -9.38
CA PRO A 24 13.48 -7.18 -9.80
C PRO A 24 13.66 -8.24 -8.71
N ASP A 25 14.62 -8.05 -7.82
CA ASP A 25 14.88 -8.92 -6.66
C ASP A 25 14.83 -8.07 -5.39
N TRP A 26 13.61 -7.87 -4.88
CA TRP A 26 13.41 -7.03 -3.71
C TRP A 26 14.06 -7.58 -2.44
N GLN A 27 14.17 -8.91 -2.32
CA GLN A 27 14.81 -9.53 -1.15
C GLN A 27 16.30 -9.17 -1.08
N LYS A 28 16.99 -9.19 -2.22
CA LYS A 28 18.39 -8.79 -2.32
C LYS A 28 18.56 -7.30 -1.98
N THR A 29 17.71 -6.46 -2.54
CA THR A 29 17.73 -5.02 -2.24
C THR A 29 17.46 -4.77 -0.77
N ALA A 30 16.47 -5.43 -0.17
CA ALA A 30 16.17 -5.32 1.25
C ALA A 30 17.35 -5.76 2.13
N ALA A 31 18.04 -6.84 1.76
CA ALA A 31 19.22 -7.30 2.49
C ALA A 31 20.36 -6.26 2.45
N GLU A 32 20.58 -5.62 1.31
CA GLU A 32 21.56 -4.55 1.15
C GLU A 32 21.21 -3.32 2.01
N LEU A 33 19.93 -2.93 2.04
CA LEU A 33 19.43 -1.84 2.87
C LEU A 33 19.66 -2.12 4.37
N LYS A 34 19.38 -3.35 4.81
CA LYS A 34 19.59 -3.76 6.21
C LYS A 34 21.08 -3.72 6.60
N LYS A 35 21.98 -4.04 5.68
CA LYS A 35 23.42 -3.92 5.92
C LYS A 35 23.86 -2.46 6.09
N GLN A 36 23.31 -1.56 5.28
CA GLN A 36 23.62 -0.13 5.35
C GLN A 36 23.04 0.52 6.61
N GLN A 37 21.84 0.09 6.99
CA GLN A 37 21.09 0.64 8.12
C GLN A 37 20.58 -0.50 9.02
N PRO A 38 21.36 -0.90 10.05
CA PRO A 38 20.97 -2.00 10.94
C PRO A 38 19.69 -1.75 11.74
N GLU A 39 19.23 -0.49 11.83
CA GLU A 39 17.96 -0.14 12.46
C GLU A 39 16.75 -0.70 11.70
N ILE A 40 16.92 -1.12 10.45
CA ILE A 40 15.84 -1.72 9.67
C ILE A 40 15.59 -3.14 10.18
N ILE A 41 14.44 -3.36 10.81
CA ILE A 41 14.06 -4.64 11.40
C ILE A 41 13.03 -5.40 10.59
N GLY A 42 12.45 -4.78 9.57
CA GLY A 42 11.50 -5.42 8.67
C GLY A 42 11.49 -4.76 7.31
N ALA A 43 11.19 -5.55 6.29
CA ALA A 43 11.06 -5.09 4.92
C ALA A 43 10.00 -5.92 4.18
N ALA A 44 9.21 -5.27 3.33
CA ALA A 44 8.21 -5.92 2.49
C ALA A 44 8.04 -5.17 1.18
N PRO A 45 7.83 -5.88 0.06
CA PRO A 45 7.57 -5.23 -1.22
C PRO A 45 6.15 -4.69 -1.26
N PHE A 46 5.91 -3.69 -2.10
CA PHE A 46 4.58 -3.17 -2.35
C PHE A 46 4.46 -2.57 -3.74
N LEU A 47 3.22 -2.45 -4.20
CA LEU A 47 2.87 -1.72 -5.41
C LEU A 47 1.60 -0.91 -5.13
N ARG A 48 1.70 0.41 -5.20
CA ARG A 48 0.61 1.33 -4.89
C ARG A 48 0.07 1.96 -6.15
N GLY A 49 -1.25 2.07 -6.26
CA GLY A 49 -1.92 2.74 -7.36
C GLY A 49 -3.20 3.43 -6.92
N GLN A 50 -3.67 4.32 -7.76
CA GLN A 50 -4.93 5.04 -7.58
C GLN A 50 -5.92 4.60 -8.65
N GLY A 51 -7.19 4.55 -8.29
CA GLY A 51 -8.24 4.19 -9.24
C GLY A 51 -9.62 4.35 -8.64
N LEU A 52 -10.57 3.64 -9.24
CA LEU A 52 -11.96 3.64 -8.81
C LEU A 52 -12.42 2.22 -8.49
N LEU A 53 -13.25 2.10 -7.46
CA LEU A 53 -14.05 0.91 -7.18
C LEU A 53 -15.50 1.21 -7.49
N THR A 54 -16.14 0.27 -8.18
CA THR A 54 -17.58 0.38 -8.50
C THR A 54 -18.33 -0.88 -8.06
N SER A 55 -19.53 -0.66 -7.55
CA SER A 55 -20.51 -1.70 -7.24
C SER A 55 -21.90 -1.16 -7.53
N GLY A 56 -22.57 -1.71 -8.53
CA GLY A 56 -23.84 -1.15 -9.00
C GLY A 56 -23.66 0.30 -9.44
N THR A 57 -24.41 1.22 -8.82
CA THR A 57 -24.32 2.67 -9.08
C THR A 57 -23.32 3.39 -8.16
N ASN A 58 -22.75 2.69 -7.19
CA ASN A 58 -21.79 3.27 -6.25
C ASN A 58 -20.38 3.30 -6.86
N VAL A 59 -19.74 4.47 -6.83
CA VAL A 59 -18.39 4.71 -7.34
C VAL A 59 -17.58 5.41 -6.28
N ARG A 60 -16.38 4.90 -5.98
CA ARG A 60 -15.48 5.50 -4.99
C ARG A 60 -14.04 5.52 -5.50
N GLY A 61 -13.37 6.66 -5.30
CA GLY A 61 -11.93 6.77 -5.46
C GLY A 61 -11.23 5.96 -4.39
N VAL A 62 -10.18 5.23 -4.76
CA VAL A 62 -9.49 4.30 -3.86
C VAL A 62 -8.00 4.26 -4.15
N GLN A 63 -7.21 4.05 -3.11
CA GLN A 63 -5.82 3.65 -3.22
C GLN A 63 -5.74 2.13 -3.14
N PHE A 64 -5.12 1.52 -4.14
CA PHE A 64 -4.80 0.09 -4.15
C PHE A 64 -3.40 -0.12 -3.60
N ASN A 65 -3.26 -1.04 -2.66
CA ASN A 65 -1.97 -1.46 -2.09
C ASN A 65 -1.78 -2.94 -2.42
N GLY A 66 -0.92 -3.21 -3.40
CA GLY A 66 -0.46 -4.55 -3.69
C GLY A 66 0.57 -4.96 -2.65
N ILE A 67 0.32 -6.03 -1.92
CA ILE A 67 1.17 -6.50 -0.82
C ILE A 67 1.45 -7.99 -0.95
N ASP A 68 2.56 -8.41 -0.35
CA ASP A 68 2.85 -9.81 -0.11
C ASP A 68 2.37 -10.15 1.31
N PRO A 69 1.30 -10.97 1.45
CA PRO A 69 0.74 -11.27 2.76
C PRO A 69 1.72 -11.95 3.72
N GLU A 70 2.72 -12.66 3.21
CA GLU A 70 3.71 -13.36 4.03
C GLU A 70 4.70 -12.40 4.71
N THR A 71 4.96 -11.24 4.10
CA THR A 71 5.96 -10.28 4.60
C THR A 71 5.34 -8.98 5.13
N GLU A 72 4.11 -8.67 4.80
CA GLU A 72 3.46 -7.40 5.18
C GLU A 72 3.43 -7.18 6.70
N SER A 73 3.23 -8.23 7.48
CA SER A 73 3.21 -8.13 8.95
C SER A 73 4.56 -7.71 9.55
N GLN A 74 5.65 -7.77 8.80
CA GLN A 74 6.95 -7.26 9.23
C GLN A 74 7.02 -5.74 9.22
N VAL A 75 6.15 -5.06 8.49
CA VAL A 75 6.22 -3.61 8.27
C VAL A 75 4.98 -2.84 8.69
N SER A 76 3.83 -3.50 8.83
CA SER A 76 2.57 -2.86 9.21
C SER A 76 1.72 -3.77 10.10
N ASP A 77 0.74 -3.17 10.75
CA ASP A 77 -0.22 -3.87 11.63
C ASP A 77 -1.57 -4.12 10.95
N VAL A 78 -1.63 -4.08 9.63
CA VAL A 78 -2.88 -4.31 8.88
C VAL A 78 -3.51 -5.65 9.24
N ALA A 79 -2.70 -6.70 9.41
CA ALA A 79 -3.20 -8.01 9.81
C ALA A 79 -3.94 -7.98 11.15
N LYS A 80 -3.49 -7.16 12.09
CA LYS A 80 -4.13 -6.99 13.41
C LYS A 80 -5.42 -6.17 13.33
N ASN A 81 -5.59 -5.39 12.28
CA ASN A 81 -6.74 -4.52 12.06
C ASN A 81 -7.83 -5.18 11.21
N MET A 82 -7.66 -6.45 10.84
CA MET A 82 -8.69 -7.18 10.10
C MET A 82 -9.90 -7.44 10.98
N LYS A 83 -11.08 -7.02 10.51
CA LYS A 83 -12.37 -7.32 11.14
C LYS A 83 -12.99 -8.60 10.60
N ILE A 84 -12.92 -8.80 9.30
CA ILE A 84 -13.45 -9.97 8.60
C ILE A 84 -12.38 -10.45 7.64
N GLY A 85 -12.14 -11.75 7.60
CA GLY A 85 -11.12 -12.34 6.75
C GLY A 85 -9.70 -12.16 7.29
N ARG A 86 -8.72 -12.57 6.50
CA ARG A 86 -7.30 -12.56 6.83
C ARG A 86 -6.48 -12.01 5.67
N LEU A 87 -5.31 -11.43 5.93
CA LEU A 87 -4.39 -11.03 4.85
C LEU A 87 -4.00 -12.23 3.97
N SER A 88 -3.87 -13.42 4.57
CA SER A 88 -3.53 -14.64 3.84
C SER A 88 -4.58 -15.09 2.82
N ASP A 89 -5.78 -14.52 2.86
CA ASP A 89 -6.81 -14.74 1.83
C ASP A 89 -6.46 -14.07 0.50
N LEU A 90 -5.51 -13.15 0.49
CA LEU A 90 -4.99 -12.51 -0.72
C LEU A 90 -3.99 -13.42 -1.43
N LYS A 91 -4.48 -14.41 -2.15
CA LYS A 91 -3.65 -15.35 -2.90
C LYS A 91 -3.43 -14.89 -4.33
N PRO A 92 -2.22 -15.11 -4.89
CA PRO A 92 -1.94 -14.69 -6.27
C PRO A 92 -2.86 -15.43 -7.26
N GLY A 93 -3.35 -14.69 -8.24
CA GLY A 93 -4.22 -15.21 -9.30
C GLY A 93 -5.69 -15.30 -8.96
N GLU A 94 -6.09 -15.09 -7.71
CA GLU A 94 -7.50 -15.16 -7.28
C GLU A 94 -8.25 -13.84 -7.38
N PHE A 95 -7.54 -12.72 -7.53
CA PHE A 95 -8.11 -11.38 -7.63
C PHE A 95 -9.07 -11.06 -6.49
N LYS A 96 -8.55 -11.19 -5.28
CA LYS A 96 -9.23 -10.86 -4.04
C LYS A 96 -8.85 -9.47 -3.56
N ILE A 97 -9.77 -8.79 -2.89
CA ILE A 97 -9.54 -7.45 -2.36
C ILE A 97 -10.04 -7.35 -0.91
N ILE A 98 -9.28 -6.66 -0.09
CA ILE A 98 -9.66 -6.29 1.28
C ILE A 98 -9.96 -4.79 1.27
N LEU A 99 -11.13 -4.43 1.78
CA LEU A 99 -11.62 -3.05 1.81
C LEU A 99 -11.61 -2.49 3.22
N GLY A 100 -11.37 -1.18 3.35
CA GLY A 100 -11.63 -0.49 4.61
C GLY A 100 -13.13 -0.55 4.96
N THR A 101 -13.44 -0.54 6.26
CA THR A 101 -14.81 -0.63 6.77
C THR A 101 -15.75 0.39 6.14
N ASP A 102 -15.34 1.66 6.09
CA ASP A 102 -16.17 2.73 5.55
C ASP A 102 -16.30 2.62 4.04
N LEU A 103 -15.25 2.20 3.34
CA LEU A 103 -15.28 1.97 1.91
C LEU A 103 -16.25 0.85 1.54
N ALA A 104 -16.22 -0.27 2.25
CA ALA A 104 -17.15 -1.38 2.04
C ALA A 104 -18.60 -0.94 2.26
N ARG A 105 -18.84 -0.14 3.30
CA ARG A 105 -20.17 0.40 3.60
C ARG A 105 -20.65 1.35 2.49
N MET A 106 -19.80 2.25 2.03
CA MET A 106 -20.15 3.19 0.97
C MET A 106 -20.40 2.51 -0.38
N LEU A 107 -19.72 1.40 -0.66
CA LEU A 107 -19.97 0.59 -1.85
C LEU A 107 -21.17 -0.35 -1.69
N GLY A 108 -21.62 -0.58 -0.45
CA GLY A 108 -22.72 -1.50 -0.16
C GLY A 108 -22.35 -2.95 -0.39
N VAL A 109 -21.11 -3.35 -0.11
CA VAL A 109 -20.60 -4.71 -0.35
C VAL A 109 -20.13 -5.37 0.94
N ILE A 110 -20.24 -6.71 0.95
CA ILE A 110 -19.74 -7.58 2.02
C ILE A 110 -18.79 -8.63 1.42
N PRO A 111 -17.98 -9.32 2.24
CA PRO A 111 -17.12 -10.40 1.77
C PRO A 111 -17.90 -11.45 0.98
N GLY A 112 -17.33 -11.93 -0.11
CA GLY A 112 -17.93 -12.82 -1.09
C GLY A 112 -18.55 -12.12 -2.28
N GLU A 113 -18.90 -10.85 -2.16
CA GLU A 113 -19.44 -10.06 -3.26
C GLU A 113 -18.32 -9.51 -4.16
N LYS A 114 -18.68 -9.07 -5.34
CA LYS A 114 -17.73 -8.61 -6.36
C LYS A 114 -17.77 -7.10 -6.53
N VAL A 115 -16.61 -6.54 -6.80
CA VAL A 115 -16.44 -5.13 -7.14
C VAL A 115 -15.63 -5.02 -8.43
N ASN A 116 -15.85 -3.95 -9.18
CA ASN A 116 -15.04 -3.65 -10.36
C ASN A 116 -13.97 -2.64 -9.99
N VAL A 117 -12.74 -2.98 -10.34
CA VAL A 117 -11.57 -2.13 -10.17
C VAL A 117 -11.26 -1.45 -11.49
N MET A 118 -11.16 -0.15 -11.48
CA MET A 118 -10.80 0.65 -12.65
C MET A 118 -9.53 1.44 -12.38
N VAL A 119 -8.51 1.28 -13.22
CA VAL A 119 -7.27 2.05 -13.13
C VAL A 119 -7.10 2.90 -14.40
N PRO A 120 -6.56 4.14 -14.26
CA PRO A 120 -6.45 5.07 -15.38
C PRO A 120 -5.39 4.66 -16.41
N GLN A 121 -4.42 3.82 -16.05
CA GLN A 121 -3.41 3.32 -16.98
C GLN A 121 -4.04 2.32 -17.97
N GLY A 122 -4.71 2.85 -18.98
CA GLY A 122 -5.41 2.06 -19.96
C GLY A 122 -4.58 1.70 -21.20
N GLN A 123 -5.19 0.95 -22.10
CA GLN A 123 -4.64 0.65 -23.41
C GLN A 123 -4.93 1.79 -24.39
N PHE A 124 -3.93 2.12 -25.22
CA PHE A 124 -4.18 2.95 -26.40
C PHE A 124 -4.95 2.14 -27.43
N THR A 125 -6.11 2.63 -27.81
CA THR A 125 -6.93 2.05 -28.87
C THR A 125 -7.18 3.11 -29.97
N PRO A 126 -7.61 2.72 -31.18
CA PRO A 126 -8.00 3.68 -32.20
C PRO A 126 -9.09 4.67 -31.76
N ALA A 127 -9.90 4.27 -30.77
CA ALA A 127 -10.96 5.10 -30.19
C ALA A 127 -10.46 5.99 -29.02
N GLY A 128 -9.18 5.95 -28.67
CA GLY A 128 -8.57 6.68 -27.55
C GLY A 128 -8.05 5.75 -26.45
N THR A 129 -7.68 6.34 -25.30
CA THR A 129 -7.22 5.57 -24.13
C THR A 129 -8.43 5.02 -23.37
N MET A 130 -8.52 3.70 -23.26
CA MET A 130 -9.55 3.04 -22.46
C MET A 130 -8.98 2.66 -21.09
N PRO A 131 -9.65 2.99 -19.98
CA PRO A 131 -9.22 2.58 -18.66
C PRO A 131 -9.26 1.05 -18.54
N ARG A 132 -8.38 0.50 -17.71
CA ARG A 132 -8.39 -0.93 -17.42
C ARG A 132 -9.39 -1.22 -16.33
N MET A 133 -10.18 -2.23 -16.56
CA MET A 133 -11.17 -2.71 -15.59
C MET A 133 -10.95 -4.18 -15.29
N ARG A 134 -11.07 -4.53 -14.02
CA ARG A 134 -11.05 -5.92 -13.59
C ARG A 134 -11.96 -6.15 -12.41
N GLN A 135 -12.61 -7.32 -12.39
CA GLN A 135 -13.46 -7.71 -11.29
C GLN A 135 -12.63 -8.38 -10.20
N PHE A 136 -12.84 -7.94 -8.96
CA PHE A 136 -12.26 -8.54 -7.76
C PHE A 136 -13.36 -9.03 -6.84
N THR A 137 -13.08 -10.07 -6.09
CA THR A 137 -13.98 -10.57 -5.03
C THR A 137 -13.53 -10.03 -3.69
N VAL A 138 -14.46 -9.46 -2.92
CA VAL A 138 -14.18 -8.97 -1.58
C VAL A 138 -13.88 -10.15 -0.66
N ALA A 139 -12.66 -10.21 -0.13
CA ALA A 139 -12.21 -11.27 0.76
C ALA A 139 -12.33 -10.91 2.23
N GLY A 140 -12.30 -9.61 2.55
CA GLY A 140 -12.33 -9.19 3.93
C GLY A 140 -12.47 -7.68 4.06
N VAL A 141 -12.51 -7.26 5.34
CA VAL A 141 -12.68 -5.86 5.73
C VAL A 141 -11.70 -5.56 6.87
N PHE A 142 -11.00 -4.43 6.76
CA PHE A 142 -10.14 -3.94 7.83
C PHE A 142 -10.70 -2.66 8.45
N ASN A 143 -10.31 -2.40 9.69
CA ASN A 143 -10.65 -1.18 10.40
C ASN A 143 -9.43 -0.68 11.18
N SER A 144 -8.81 0.38 10.68
CA SER A 144 -7.66 1.03 11.35
C SER A 144 -8.09 1.97 12.49
N GLY A 145 -9.36 2.33 12.54
CA GLY A 145 -9.87 3.37 13.44
C GLY A 145 -9.70 4.79 12.88
N HIS A 146 -9.20 4.94 11.66
CA HIS A 146 -9.07 6.21 10.95
C HIS A 146 -9.92 6.22 9.70
N TYR A 147 -10.94 7.08 9.68
CA TYR A 147 -11.87 7.21 8.57
C TYR A 147 -11.17 7.41 7.23
N GLU A 148 -10.11 8.19 7.19
CA GLU A 148 -9.41 8.49 5.93
C GLU A 148 -8.75 7.26 5.32
N PHE A 149 -8.21 6.35 6.12
CA PHE A 149 -7.71 5.08 5.63
C PHE A 149 -8.86 4.11 5.34
N ASP A 150 -9.79 4.01 6.27
CA ASP A 150 -10.89 3.04 6.20
C ASP A 150 -11.89 3.36 5.08
N SER A 151 -11.92 4.59 4.58
CA SER A 151 -12.78 5.03 3.48
C SER A 151 -12.10 5.06 2.11
N ALA A 152 -10.77 4.94 2.04
CA ALA A 152 -10.02 5.17 0.80
C ALA A 152 -8.98 4.12 0.47
N MET A 153 -8.65 3.21 1.38
CA MET A 153 -7.61 2.21 1.17
C MET A 153 -8.16 0.81 0.92
N SER A 154 -7.47 0.09 0.05
CA SER A 154 -7.71 -1.32 -0.22
C SER A 154 -6.39 -2.06 -0.35
N PHE A 155 -6.44 -3.38 -0.11
CA PHE A 155 -5.29 -4.27 -0.24
C PHE A 155 -5.61 -5.40 -1.21
N ILE A 156 -4.66 -5.68 -2.10
CA ILE A 156 -4.72 -6.79 -3.06
C ILE A 156 -3.38 -7.53 -3.03
N ASN A 157 -3.34 -8.73 -3.57
CA ASN A 157 -2.09 -9.47 -3.69
C ASN A 157 -1.14 -8.73 -4.64
N LEU A 158 0.15 -8.68 -4.30
CA LEU A 158 1.17 -8.00 -5.09
C LEU A 158 1.22 -8.49 -6.54
N THR A 159 1.15 -9.79 -6.76
CA THR A 159 1.14 -10.38 -8.11
C THR A 159 -0.07 -9.90 -8.91
N ASP A 160 -1.24 -9.84 -8.29
CA ASP A 160 -2.46 -9.35 -8.92
C ASP A 160 -2.38 -7.85 -9.22
N ALA A 161 -1.73 -7.08 -8.32
CA ALA A 161 -1.47 -5.65 -8.55
C ALA A 161 -0.53 -5.43 -9.73
N GLU A 162 0.52 -6.23 -9.85
CA GLU A 162 1.44 -6.18 -11.00
C GLU A 162 0.71 -6.45 -12.31
N LYS A 163 -0.19 -7.44 -12.34
CA LYS A 163 -1.02 -7.73 -13.51
C LYS A 163 -1.98 -6.58 -13.82
N LEU A 164 -2.63 -6.02 -12.80
CA LEU A 164 -3.55 -4.90 -12.96
C LEU A 164 -2.85 -3.67 -13.53
N MET A 165 -1.67 -3.36 -13.04
CA MET A 165 -0.90 -2.17 -13.43
C MET A 165 0.09 -2.41 -14.57
N ARG A 166 0.16 -3.63 -15.11
CA ARG A 166 1.08 -4.05 -16.18
C ARG A 166 2.53 -3.74 -15.89
N THR A 167 2.98 -4.09 -14.71
CA THR A 167 4.38 -4.04 -14.32
C THR A 167 4.86 -5.43 -13.91
N GLN A 168 6.17 -5.65 -14.00
CA GLN A 168 6.79 -6.92 -13.61
C GLN A 168 7.56 -6.83 -12.31
N THR A 169 7.60 -5.65 -11.70
CA THR A 169 8.36 -5.41 -10.48
C THR A 169 7.51 -4.64 -9.47
N PRO A 170 7.80 -4.79 -8.16
CA PRO A 170 7.16 -3.94 -7.16
C PRO A 170 7.51 -2.48 -7.34
N GLY A 171 6.63 -1.60 -6.87
CA GLY A 171 6.82 -0.15 -6.90
C GLY A 171 7.78 0.34 -5.82
N GLY A 172 8.05 -0.47 -4.81
CA GLY A 172 8.95 -0.11 -3.74
C GLY A 172 9.04 -1.16 -2.66
N ILE A 173 9.77 -0.82 -1.61
CA ILE A 173 9.96 -1.63 -0.41
C ILE A 173 9.59 -0.79 0.79
N ARG A 174 8.68 -1.29 1.62
CA ARG A 174 8.35 -0.70 2.92
C ARG A 174 9.33 -1.18 3.96
N LEU A 175 9.68 -0.30 4.88
CA LEU A 175 10.66 -0.55 5.92
C LEU A 175 10.07 -0.30 7.29
N LYS A 176 10.35 -1.22 8.23
CA LYS A 176 10.12 -1.01 9.65
C LYS A 176 11.44 -0.78 10.35
N LEU A 177 11.50 0.23 11.18
CA LEU A 177 12.69 0.58 11.97
C LEU A 177 12.47 0.19 13.44
N SER A 178 13.56 -0.09 14.15
CA SER A 178 13.52 -0.33 15.60
C SER A 178 12.95 0.87 16.37
N ASN A 179 13.21 2.09 15.87
CA ASN A 179 12.63 3.33 16.37
C ASN A 179 12.14 4.18 15.21
N MET A 180 10.82 4.40 15.13
CA MET A 180 10.22 5.19 14.06
C MET A 180 10.69 6.66 14.03
N GLN A 181 11.19 7.18 15.15
CA GLN A 181 11.72 8.54 15.24
C GLN A 181 12.99 8.71 14.39
N ASP A 182 13.68 7.62 14.08
CA ASP A 182 14.88 7.63 13.25
C ASP A 182 14.57 7.61 11.75
N ALA A 183 13.30 7.48 11.36
CA ALA A 183 12.92 7.36 9.95
C ALA A 183 13.41 8.53 9.06
N PRO A 184 13.31 9.80 9.47
CA PRO A 184 13.86 10.90 8.65
C PRO A 184 15.37 10.80 8.44
N ARG A 185 16.12 10.46 9.48
CA ARG A 185 17.58 10.29 9.40
C ARG A 185 17.95 9.10 8.52
N VAL A 186 17.31 7.95 8.72
CA VAL A 186 17.56 6.74 7.95
C VAL A 186 17.27 6.98 6.47
N ALA A 187 16.15 7.61 6.15
CA ALA A 187 15.80 7.94 4.77
C ALA A 187 16.85 8.86 4.12
N ALA A 188 17.31 9.88 4.83
CA ALA A 188 18.35 10.79 4.34
C ALA A 188 19.68 10.07 4.09
N GLU A 189 20.10 9.22 5.01
CA GLU A 189 21.35 8.44 4.87
C GLU A 189 21.25 7.42 3.72
N LEU A 190 20.11 6.75 3.56
CA LEU A 190 19.90 5.85 2.43
C LEU A 190 19.97 6.58 1.10
N ASN A 191 19.41 7.77 0.98
CA ASN A 191 19.46 8.55 -0.26
C ASN A 191 20.88 8.94 -0.68
N ASN A 192 21.82 9.07 0.29
CA ASN A 192 23.21 9.33 -0.02
C ASN A 192 23.95 8.14 -0.63
N GLN A 193 23.42 6.93 -0.49
CA GLN A 193 24.09 5.69 -0.88
C GLN A 193 23.30 4.91 -1.96
N MET A 194 22.11 5.39 -2.31
CA MET A 194 21.28 4.70 -3.28
C MET A 194 21.73 4.92 -4.72
N PRO A 195 21.58 3.90 -5.58
CA PRO A 195 21.75 4.08 -7.02
C PRO A 195 20.66 5.02 -7.57
N PRO A 196 20.94 5.68 -8.71
CA PRO A 196 19.93 6.48 -9.39
C PRO A 196 18.66 5.67 -9.71
N GLY A 197 17.50 6.30 -9.57
CA GLY A 197 16.21 5.66 -9.83
C GLY A 197 15.54 5.03 -8.62
N LEU A 198 16.16 5.07 -7.45
CA LEU A 198 15.56 4.72 -6.17
C LEU A 198 15.56 5.92 -5.23
N LEU A 199 14.49 6.07 -4.46
CA LEU A 199 14.32 7.19 -3.53
C LEU A 199 13.79 6.68 -2.19
N ALA A 200 14.51 6.98 -1.11
CA ALA A 200 14.02 6.74 0.24
C ALA A 200 13.17 7.91 0.72
N THR A 201 12.05 7.60 1.33
CA THR A 201 11.15 8.58 1.94
C THR A 201 10.68 8.03 3.29
N ASP A 202 10.20 8.92 4.14
CA ASP A 202 9.73 8.55 5.48
C ASP A 202 8.29 8.98 5.71
N TRP A 203 7.70 8.48 6.79
CA TRP A 203 6.30 8.72 7.13
C TRP A 203 5.94 10.22 7.24
N SER A 204 6.86 11.05 7.69
CA SER A 204 6.60 12.49 7.88
C SER A 204 6.45 13.23 6.55
N ARG A 205 7.15 12.78 5.52
CA ARG A 205 7.08 13.37 4.16
C ARG A 205 5.85 12.89 3.40
N GLN A 206 5.50 11.62 3.54
CA GLN A 206 4.35 11.03 2.86
C GLN A 206 3.02 11.60 3.36
N ASN A 207 2.99 12.09 4.59
CA ASN A 207 1.78 12.54 5.28
C ASN A 207 1.88 13.99 5.74
N ARG A 208 2.52 14.85 4.95
CA ARG A 208 2.71 16.28 5.29
C ARG A 208 1.41 16.98 5.64
N THR A 209 0.37 16.74 4.88
CA THR A 209 -0.97 17.32 5.11
C THR A 209 -1.55 16.84 6.44
N TRP A 210 -1.38 15.57 6.76
CA TRP A 210 -1.80 14.96 8.00
C TRP A 210 -0.98 15.42 9.19
N PHE A 211 0.32 15.47 9.01
CA PHE A 211 1.25 15.93 10.05
C PHE A 211 0.96 17.41 10.42
N ALA A 212 0.67 18.25 9.44
CA ALA A 212 0.26 19.63 9.65
C ALA A 212 -1.07 19.72 10.40
N ALA A 213 -2.06 18.89 10.03
CA ALA A 213 -3.37 18.85 10.68
C ALA A 213 -3.27 18.41 12.16
N VAL A 214 -2.44 17.39 12.45
CA VAL A 214 -2.20 16.88 13.82
C VAL A 214 -1.47 17.91 14.69
N GLN A 215 -0.68 18.79 14.10
CA GLN A 215 0.01 19.86 14.86
C GLN A 215 -0.90 21.03 15.24
N VAL A 216 -2.01 21.21 14.54
CA VAL A 216 -2.98 22.31 14.81
C VAL A 216 -3.95 21.93 15.95
N GLU A 217 -4.04 20.67 16.34
CA GLU A 217 -4.89 20.18 17.44
C GLU A 217 -4.21 20.23 18.83
N LYS A 218 -3.23 21.10 19.03
CA LYS A 218 -2.62 21.32 20.34
C LYS A 218 -3.20 22.56 21.01
#